data_1b45d628b1f89b50591e0bf902221b38
#
_entry.id   1b45d628b1f89b50591e0bf902221b38
#
_cell.length_a   1.000
_cell.length_b   1.000
_cell.length_c   1.000
_cell.angle_alpha   90.00
_cell.angle_beta   90.00
_cell.angle_gamma   90.00
#
_symmetry.space_group_name_H-M   'P 1'
#
loop_
_entity.id
_entity.type
_entity.pdbx_description
1 polymer ?
#
loop_
_entity_poly.entity_id
_entity_poly.type
_entity_poly.pdbx_seq_one_letter_code
_entity_poly.pdbx_strand_id
1 'polypeptide(L)'
;MNRFIVADAEKCIGCRTCEVACAVSHQDAVSAHAFTPRLRVVKGDDYTTAVGCHQCEDAPCANVCPTHAISRTAGAWLVEQTRCIGCKSCMVACPFGTMQVRLEGNRAQALKCDLCLHGEGGPACVEACPTHALRCVDPARLRAKRLHNLA
;
A
#
# COMPACT_ATOMS: atom_id res chain seq x y z
N MET A 1 -0.18 -9.50 -13.57
CA MET A 1 -1.38 -8.91 -12.98
C MET A 1 -1.09 -8.42 -11.59
N ASN A 2 -1.71 -7.31 -11.17
CA ASN A 2 -1.39 -6.66 -9.93
C ASN A 2 -2.17 -7.28 -8.77
N ARG A 3 -1.45 -7.73 -7.75
CA ARG A 3 -2.07 -7.99 -6.45
C ARG A 3 -2.25 -6.65 -5.73
N PHE A 4 -3.30 -6.53 -4.95
CA PHE A 4 -3.53 -5.35 -4.11
C PHE A 4 -4.32 -5.72 -2.85
N ILE A 5 -4.30 -4.82 -1.88
CA ILE A 5 -4.97 -5.05 -0.60
C ILE A 5 -6.35 -4.40 -0.67
N VAL A 6 -7.37 -5.17 -0.32
CA VAL A 6 -8.75 -4.72 -0.20
C VAL A 6 -9.16 -4.74 1.26
N ALA A 7 -9.84 -3.70 1.70
CA ALA A 7 -10.46 -3.63 3.02
C ALA A 7 -11.97 -3.84 2.91
N ASP A 8 -12.49 -4.62 3.85
CA ASP A 8 -13.92 -4.84 4.06
C ASP A 8 -14.38 -3.91 5.20
N ALA A 9 -15.15 -2.89 4.85
CA ALA A 9 -15.60 -1.89 5.81
C ALA A 9 -16.57 -2.44 6.86
N GLU A 10 -17.31 -3.52 6.54
CA GLU A 10 -18.22 -4.17 7.48
C GLU A 10 -17.47 -4.90 8.60
N LYS A 11 -16.24 -5.33 8.34
CA LYS A 11 -15.38 -6.03 9.30
C LYS A 11 -14.36 -5.14 9.99
N CYS A 12 -14.09 -3.97 9.41
CA CYS A 12 -13.09 -3.06 9.95
C CYS A 12 -13.61 -2.37 11.22
N ILE A 13 -12.92 -2.57 12.32
CA ILE A 13 -13.26 -1.94 13.63
C ILE A 13 -12.44 -0.66 13.89
N GLY A 14 -11.60 -0.23 12.96
CA GLY A 14 -10.80 0.98 13.10
C GLY A 14 -9.69 0.90 14.16
N CYS A 15 -9.22 -0.29 14.52
CA CYS A 15 -8.22 -0.51 15.56
C CYS A 15 -6.80 -0.03 15.20
N ARG A 16 -6.52 0.25 13.92
CA ARG A 16 -5.22 0.69 13.38
C ARG A 16 -4.06 -0.30 13.55
N THR A 17 -4.31 -1.52 13.97
CA THR A 17 -3.27 -2.56 14.07
C THR A 17 -2.54 -2.77 12.74
N CYS A 18 -3.25 -2.65 11.62
CA CYS A 18 -2.67 -2.73 10.27
C CYS A 18 -1.68 -1.60 9.97
N GLU A 19 -1.91 -0.38 10.48
CA GLU A 19 -0.96 0.74 10.35
C GLU A 19 0.32 0.44 11.13
N VAL A 20 0.17 -0.03 12.37
CA VAL A 20 1.32 -0.39 13.22
C VAL A 20 2.13 -1.54 12.60
N ALA A 21 1.47 -2.61 12.16
CA ALA A 21 2.13 -3.73 11.51
C ALA A 21 2.87 -3.31 10.23
N CYS A 22 2.28 -2.41 9.44
CA CYS A 22 2.93 -1.86 8.25
C CYS A 22 4.16 -1.04 8.60
N ALA A 23 4.09 -0.17 9.62
CA ALA A 23 5.23 0.63 10.06
C ALA A 23 6.36 -0.25 10.59
N VAL A 24 6.06 -1.20 11.46
CA VAL A 24 7.04 -2.14 12.04
C VAL A 24 7.73 -2.98 10.96
N SER A 25 6.98 -3.42 9.94
CA SER A 25 7.54 -4.22 8.83
C SER A 25 8.51 -3.44 7.93
N HIS A 26 8.46 -2.10 7.94
CA HIS A 26 9.24 -1.26 7.03
C HIS A 26 10.24 -0.34 7.72
N GLN A 27 10.24 -0.30 9.03
CA GLN A 27 11.08 0.60 9.83
C GLN A 27 11.79 -0.18 10.93
N ASP A 28 13.10 0.02 11.06
CA ASP A 28 13.91 -0.59 12.13
C ASP A 28 13.55 -0.06 13.52
N ALA A 29 13.13 1.21 13.58
CA ALA A 29 12.66 1.85 14.80
C ALA A 29 11.37 2.63 14.54
N VAL A 30 10.35 2.32 15.33
CA VAL A 30 9.04 3.01 15.28
C VAL A 30 8.89 3.85 16.54
N SER A 31 8.64 5.14 16.36
CA SER A 31 8.37 6.08 17.43
C SER A 31 7.21 7.01 17.06
N ALA A 32 6.70 7.78 18.02
CA ALA A 32 5.64 8.76 17.73
C ALA A 32 6.03 9.80 16.67
N HIS A 33 7.34 10.08 16.53
CA HIS A 33 7.87 11.01 15.52
C HIS A 33 8.27 10.33 14.21
N ALA A 34 8.49 9.01 14.23
CA ALA A 34 8.90 8.20 13.07
C ALA A 34 7.90 7.08 12.82
N PHE A 35 6.63 7.44 12.61
CA PHE A 35 5.54 6.52 12.29
C PHE A 35 5.05 6.77 10.86
N THR A 36 5.42 5.90 9.92
CA THR A 36 5.15 6.07 8.49
C THR A 36 4.51 4.83 7.87
N PRO A 37 3.28 4.46 8.27
CA PRO A 37 2.57 3.37 7.64
C PRO A 37 2.26 3.71 6.18
N ARG A 38 2.27 2.70 5.30
CA ARG A 38 1.99 2.84 3.87
C ARG A 38 0.53 2.58 3.50
N LEU A 39 -0.32 2.43 4.50
CA LEU A 39 -1.78 2.44 4.42
C LEU A 39 -2.31 3.29 5.56
N ARG A 40 -3.59 3.68 5.47
CA ARG A 40 -4.21 4.54 6.47
C ARG A 40 -5.63 4.07 6.79
N VAL A 41 -5.98 4.04 8.07
CA VAL A 41 -7.36 3.82 8.52
C VAL A 41 -8.11 5.14 8.49
N VAL A 42 -9.22 5.15 7.77
CA VAL A 42 -10.12 6.29 7.64
C VAL A 42 -11.41 5.96 8.40
N LYS A 43 -11.90 6.94 9.15
CA LYS A 43 -13.19 6.88 9.84
C LYS A 43 -14.15 7.88 9.21
N GLY A 44 -15.30 7.39 8.75
CA GLY A 44 -16.46 8.19 8.44
C GLY A 44 -17.46 8.18 9.60
N ASP A 45 -18.64 8.72 9.38
CA ASP A 45 -19.69 8.78 10.42
C ASP A 45 -20.20 7.38 10.77
N ASP A 46 -20.41 6.52 9.77
CA ASP A 46 -21.00 5.19 9.93
C ASP A 46 -20.08 4.02 9.55
N TYR A 47 -18.83 4.32 9.17
CA TYR A 47 -17.92 3.26 8.72
C TYR A 47 -16.46 3.54 9.10
N THR A 48 -15.70 2.47 9.16
CA THR A 48 -14.23 2.53 9.21
C THR A 48 -13.66 1.62 8.13
N THR A 49 -12.59 2.04 7.49
CA THR A 49 -11.90 1.22 6.48
C THR A 49 -10.43 1.57 6.38
N ALA A 50 -9.64 0.64 5.89
CA ALA A 50 -8.24 0.91 5.58
C ALA A 50 -8.10 1.26 4.08
N VAL A 51 -7.42 2.35 3.80
CA VAL A 51 -7.10 2.80 2.44
C VAL A 51 -5.63 2.58 2.17
N GLY A 52 -5.34 1.84 1.12
CA GLY A 52 -3.98 1.51 0.69
C GLY A 52 -3.80 1.65 -0.81
N CYS A 53 -2.59 1.39 -1.29
CA CYS A 53 -2.28 1.46 -2.71
C CYS A 53 -3.03 0.38 -3.50
N HIS A 54 -3.70 0.78 -4.57
CA HIS A 54 -4.46 -0.09 -5.46
C HIS A 54 -3.58 -0.83 -6.48
N GLN A 55 -2.26 -0.59 -6.50
CA GLN A 55 -1.34 -1.20 -7.45
C GLN A 55 -1.85 -1.12 -8.91
N CYS A 56 -2.30 0.06 -9.33
CA CYS A 56 -2.96 0.32 -10.61
C CYS A 56 -2.22 -0.31 -11.79
N GLU A 57 -2.94 -0.79 -12.81
CA GLU A 57 -2.32 -1.35 -14.03
C GLU A 57 -1.57 -0.27 -14.81
N ASP A 58 -2.23 0.85 -15.06
CA ASP A 58 -1.62 2.08 -15.56
C ASP A 58 -1.46 3.04 -14.38
N ALA A 59 -0.29 3.00 -13.75
CA ALA A 59 -0.03 3.71 -12.51
C ALA A 59 0.28 5.20 -12.75
N PRO A 60 -0.64 6.14 -12.45
CA PRO A 60 -0.39 7.57 -12.66
C PRO A 60 0.85 8.07 -11.93
N CYS A 61 1.12 7.51 -10.75
CA CYS A 61 2.30 7.86 -9.96
C CYS A 61 3.63 7.48 -10.63
N ALA A 62 3.65 6.38 -11.39
CA ALA A 62 4.82 5.96 -12.16
C ALA A 62 4.96 6.81 -13.43
N ASN A 63 3.84 7.06 -14.11
CA ASN A 63 3.82 7.82 -15.38
C ASN A 63 4.30 9.26 -15.21
N VAL A 64 3.99 9.89 -14.07
CA VAL A 64 4.37 11.28 -13.77
C VAL A 64 5.77 11.41 -13.19
N CYS A 65 6.45 10.32 -12.86
CA CYS A 65 7.75 10.37 -12.19
C CYS A 65 8.86 10.79 -13.16
N PRO A 66 9.49 11.98 -13.00
CA PRO A 66 10.48 12.50 -13.94
C PRO A 66 11.78 11.69 -13.97
N THR A 67 12.08 10.98 -12.89
CA THR A 67 13.28 10.14 -12.77
C THR A 67 13.00 8.66 -12.99
N HIS A 68 11.74 8.29 -13.30
CA HIS A 68 11.33 6.90 -13.45
C HIS A 68 11.72 6.04 -12.23
N ALA A 69 11.63 6.63 -11.01
CA ALA A 69 11.95 5.94 -9.78
C ALA A 69 10.90 4.90 -9.37
N ILE A 70 9.71 4.92 -9.99
CA ILE A 70 8.62 3.99 -9.69
C ILE A 70 8.54 2.96 -10.80
N SER A 71 8.87 1.72 -10.50
CA SER A 71 8.89 0.61 -11.45
C SER A 71 8.10 -0.59 -10.92
N ARG A 72 7.69 -1.46 -11.84
CA ARG A 72 6.94 -2.67 -11.50
C ARG A 72 7.87 -3.87 -11.36
N THR A 73 7.85 -4.50 -10.20
CA THR A 73 8.65 -5.68 -9.89
C THR A 73 7.81 -6.70 -9.12
N ALA A 74 7.88 -7.96 -9.52
CA ALA A 74 7.17 -9.07 -8.86
C ALA A 74 5.66 -8.84 -8.64
N GLY A 75 5.00 -8.11 -9.54
CA GLY A 75 3.56 -7.84 -9.48
C GLY A 75 3.17 -6.67 -8.55
N ALA A 76 4.11 -5.88 -8.08
CA ALA A 76 3.88 -4.65 -7.34
C ALA A 76 4.68 -3.48 -7.91
N TRP A 77 4.18 -2.26 -7.69
CA TRP A 77 4.91 -1.04 -7.99
C TRP A 77 5.80 -0.66 -6.81
N LEU A 78 7.09 -0.60 -7.03
CA LEU A 78 8.11 -0.24 -6.04
C LEU A 78 8.71 1.12 -6.35
N VAL A 79 9.21 1.79 -5.31
CA VAL A 79 9.96 3.04 -5.44
C VAL A 79 11.44 2.75 -5.23
N GLU A 80 12.24 3.01 -6.24
CA GLU A 80 13.70 2.99 -6.14
C GLU A 80 14.18 4.30 -5.49
N GLN A 81 14.55 4.22 -4.23
CA GLN A 81 14.88 5.41 -3.43
C GLN A 81 16.15 6.13 -3.93
N THR A 82 17.07 5.41 -4.57
CA THR A 82 18.28 6.01 -5.16
C THR A 82 17.97 6.98 -6.29
N ARG A 83 16.88 6.76 -7.01
CA ARG A 83 16.41 7.60 -8.13
C ARG A 83 15.37 8.63 -7.71
N CYS A 84 14.76 8.47 -6.54
CA CYS A 84 13.73 9.38 -6.04
C CYS A 84 14.35 10.72 -5.64
N ILE A 85 13.84 11.82 -6.21
CA ILE A 85 14.25 13.20 -5.89
C ILE A 85 13.27 13.93 -4.96
N GLY A 86 12.19 13.27 -4.52
CA GLY A 86 11.23 13.84 -3.60
C GLY A 86 10.35 14.96 -4.19
N CYS A 87 10.18 15.02 -5.50
CA CYS A 87 9.46 16.10 -6.20
C CYS A 87 7.95 16.16 -5.91
N LYS A 88 7.37 15.17 -5.23
CA LYS A 88 5.96 15.04 -4.85
C LYS A 88 4.96 14.88 -6.01
N SER A 89 5.39 14.84 -7.27
CA SER A 89 4.50 14.66 -8.42
C SER A 89 3.63 13.40 -8.30
N CYS A 90 4.19 12.31 -7.79
CA CYS A 90 3.47 11.06 -7.54
C CYS A 90 2.35 11.18 -6.48
N MET A 91 2.49 12.08 -5.49
CA MET A 91 1.42 12.36 -4.51
C MET A 91 0.24 13.05 -5.18
N VAL A 92 0.51 14.03 -6.03
CA VAL A 92 -0.52 14.80 -6.75
C VAL A 92 -1.25 13.91 -7.77
N ALA A 93 -0.51 13.02 -8.44
CA ALA A 93 -1.07 12.15 -9.48
C ALA A 93 -1.88 10.98 -8.93
N CYS A 94 -1.70 10.59 -7.67
CA CYS A 94 -2.40 9.45 -7.10
C CYS A 94 -3.88 9.78 -6.81
N PRO A 95 -4.85 9.17 -7.51
CA PRO A 95 -6.28 9.47 -7.30
C PRO A 95 -6.80 8.96 -5.95
N PHE A 96 -6.06 8.06 -5.29
CA PHE A 96 -6.45 7.46 -4.00
C PHE A 96 -5.76 8.12 -2.81
N GLY A 97 -4.86 9.09 -3.03
CA GLY A 97 -4.13 9.78 -1.97
C GLY A 97 -3.22 8.88 -1.12
N THR A 98 -2.77 7.74 -1.67
CA THR A 98 -2.01 6.74 -0.92
C THR A 98 -0.49 6.89 -1.04
N MET A 99 -0.03 7.75 -1.94
CA MET A 99 1.38 8.11 -2.05
C MET A 99 1.74 9.12 -0.97
N GLN A 100 2.86 8.91 -0.31
CA GLN A 100 3.41 9.83 0.67
C GLN A 100 4.85 10.19 0.30
N VAL A 101 5.25 11.43 0.54
CA VAL A 101 6.65 11.84 0.47
C VAL A 101 7.03 12.37 1.84
N ARG A 102 8.01 11.76 2.46
CA ARG A 102 8.50 12.08 3.80
C ARG A 102 9.99 12.40 3.75
N LEU A 103 10.44 13.18 4.72
CA LEU A 103 11.86 13.39 4.96
C LEU A 103 12.38 12.24 5.83
N GLU A 104 13.38 11.53 5.32
CA GLU A 104 14.20 10.60 6.09
C GLU A 104 15.63 11.15 6.14
N GLY A 105 16.04 11.64 7.31
CA GLY A 105 17.28 12.42 7.41
C GLY A 105 17.19 13.70 6.57
N ASN A 106 18.15 13.89 5.67
CA ASN A 106 18.21 15.04 4.75
C ASN A 106 17.61 14.77 3.38
N ARG A 107 16.93 13.63 3.18
CA ARG A 107 16.44 13.20 1.87
C ARG A 107 14.93 13.00 1.89
N ALA A 108 14.25 13.60 0.93
CA ALA A 108 12.83 13.34 0.70
C ALA A 108 12.66 12.03 -0.06
N GLN A 109 11.82 11.14 0.47
CA GLN A 109 11.57 9.82 -0.10
C GLN A 109 10.07 9.60 -0.34
N ALA A 110 9.74 9.02 -1.47
CA ALA A 110 8.38 8.60 -1.77
C ALA A 110 8.11 7.22 -1.13
N LEU A 111 7.00 7.12 -0.42
CA LEU A 111 6.57 5.91 0.27
C LEU A 111 5.21 5.46 -0.27
N LYS A 112 5.09 4.19 -0.59
CA LYS A 112 3.84 3.53 -1.00
C LYS A 112 3.87 2.06 -0.60
N CYS A 113 2.70 1.43 -0.57
CA CYS A 113 2.60 -0.01 -0.34
C CYS A 113 3.36 -0.79 -1.44
N ASP A 114 4.24 -1.67 -1.01
CA ASP A 114 5.04 -2.59 -1.82
C ASP A 114 4.61 -4.06 -1.65
N LEU A 115 3.47 -4.29 -0.98
CA LEU A 115 2.95 -5.62 -0.62
C LEU A 115 3.91 -6.41 0.28
N CYS A 116 4.81 -5.74 0.99
CA CYS A 116 5.85 -6.33 1.83
C CYS A 116 6.71 -7.36 1.08
N LEU A 117 7.08 -7.07 -0.18
CA LEU A 117 7.90 -7.97 -1.02
C LEU A 117 9.31 -8.20 -0.46
N HIS A 118 9.72 -7.43 0.54
CA HIS A 118 10.99 -7.59 1.26
C HIS A 118 10.95 -8.75 2.27
N GLY A 119 9.75 -9.26 2.62
CA GLY A 119 9.56 -10.36 3.57
C GLY A 119 8.97 -11.62 2.91
N GLU A 120 9.13 -12.76 3.56
CA GLU A 120 8.64 -14.05 3.06
C GLU A 120 7.16 -14.31 3.41
N GLY A 121 6.61 -13.64 4.45
CA GLY A 121 5.29 -13.92 5.02
C GLY A 121 4.11 -13.25 4.30
N GLY A 122 4.35 -12.35 3.32
CA GLY A 122 3.29 -11.57 2.67
C GLY A 122 2.96 -10.25 3.40
N PRO A 123 1.83 -9.59 3.07
CA PRO A 123 1.52 -8.27 3.63
C PRO A 123 1.24 -8.32 5.13
N ALA A 124 2.13 -7.73 5.94
CA ALA A 124 2.05 -7.72 7.40
C ALA A 124 0.72 -7.16 7.94
N CYS A 125 0.15 -6.17 7.25
CA CYS A 125 -1.14 -5.58 7.62
C CYS A 125 -2.32 -6.56 7.48
N VAL A 126 -2.24 -7.50 6.53
CA VAL A 126 -3.26 -8.56 6.34
C VAL A 126 -3.19 -9.58 7.46
N GLU A 127 -1.97 -10.02 7.81
CA GLU A 127 -1.74 -11.00 8.88
C GLU A 127 -2.11 -10.45 10.25
N ALA A 128 -1.81 -9.17 10.50
CA ALA A 128 -2.07 -8.53 11.78
C ALA A 128 -3.53 -8.10 12.00
N CYS A 129 -4.39 -8.18 10.98
CA CYS A 129 -5.78 -7.73 11.09
C CYS A 129 -6.62 -8.69 11.96
N PRO A 130 -7.07 -8.28 13.16
CA PRO A 130 -7.77 -9.18 14.10
C PRO A 130 -9.15 -9.62 13.59
N THR A 131 -9.80 -8.82 12.75
CA THR A 131 -11.12 -9.09 12.18
C THR A 131 -11.07 -9.67 10.77
N HIS A 132 -9.86 -9.88 10.23
CA HIS A 132 -9.65 -10.32 8.84
C HIS A 132 -10.38 -9.43 7.81
N ALA A 133 -10.48 -8.13 8.12
CA ALA A 133 -11.04 -7.13 7.21
C ALA A 133 -10.15 -6.88 5.99
N LEU A 134 -8.84 -7.10 6.11
CA LEU A 134 -7.89 -6.93 5.02
C LEU A 134 -7.61 -8.25 4.29
N ARG A 135 -7.56 -8.17 2.98
CA ARG A 135 -7.21 -9.30 2.10
C ARG A 135 -6.31 -8.85 0.98
N CYS A 136 -5.29 -9.64 0.67
CA CYS A 136 -4.51 -9.47 -0.54
C CYS A 136 -5.19 -10.22 -1.69
N VAL A 137 -5.65 -9.49 -2.69
CA VAL A 137 -6.44 -10.01 -3.80
C VAL A 137 -5.59 -10.10 -5.05
N ASP A 138 -5.70 -11.24 -5.74
CA ASP A 138 -5.15 -11.45 -7.08
C ASP A 138 -6.31 -11.49 -8.08
N PRO A 139 -6.46 -10.45 -8.94
CA PRO A 139 -7.54 -10.40 -9.93
C PRO A 139 -7.55 -11.59 -10.91
N ALA A 140 -6.39 -12.17 -11.20
CA ALA A 140 -6.31 -13.34 -12.08
C ALA A 140 -6.98 -14.56 -11.44
N ARG A 141 -6.71 -14.80 -10.17
CA ARG A 141 -7.36 -15.87 -9.41
C ARG A 141 -8.86 -15.67 -9.28
N LEU A 142 -9.30 -14.42 -9.08
CA LEU A 142 -10.74 -14.11 -9.02
C LEU A 142 -11.44 -14.36 -10.34
N ARG A 143 -10.83 -13.98 -11.47
CA ARG A 143 -11.38 -14.27 -12.82
C ARG A 143 -11.47 -15.77 -13.09
N ALA A 144 -10.41 -16.50 -12.81
CA ALA A 144 -10.38 -17.96 -12.98
C ALA A 144 -11.47 -18.65 -12.16
N LYS A 145 -11.66 -18.25 -10.90
CA LYS A 145 -12.70 -18.78 -10.03
C LYS A 145 -14.11 -18.47 -10.55
N ARG A 146 -14.35 -17.25 -11.08
CA ARG A 146 -15.64 -16.90 -11.67
C ARG A 146 -15.95 -17.74 -12.90
N LEU A 147 -14.97 -17.91 -13.80
CA LEU A 147 -15.14 -18.73 -15.00
C LEU A 147 -15.43 -20.19 -14.66
N HIS A 148 -14.75 -20.73 -13.66
CA HIS A 148 -15.01 -22.11 -13.21
C HIS A 148 -16.41 -22.30 -12.61
N ASN A 149 -16.95 -21.28 -11.93
CA ASN A 149 -18.30 -21.34 -11.34
C ASN A 149 -19.41 -21.09 -12.36
N LEU A 150 -19.09 -20.71 -13.60
CA LEU A 150 -20.04 -20.49 -14.69
C LEU A 150 -20.07 -21.66 -15.69
N ALA A 151 -19.16 -22.62 -15.56
CA ALA A 151 -19.09 -23.85 -16.33
C ALA A 151 -19.75 -25.01 -15.59
#